data_de51fbf10073dae209ec75098f55217c
#
_entry.id   de51fbf10073dae209ec75098f55217c
#
_cell.length_a   1.000
_cell.length_b   1.000
_cell.length_c   1.000
_cell.angle_alpha   90.00
_cell.angle_beta   90.00
_cell.angle_gamma   90.00
#
_symmetry.space_group_name_H-M   'P 1'
#
loop_
_entity.id
_entity.type
_entity.pdbx_description
1 polymer ?
#
loop_
_entity_poly.entity_id
_entity_poly.type
_entity_poly.pdbx_seq_one_letter_code
_entity_poly.pdbx_strand_id
1 'polypeptide(L)'
;MAQTLIAAYKTIDVKHFAHSYHSYFLRPGNMDKSITFTVDRIRDGKSFTTRSVKAIQEGEAIFNCSISFQKREKGLEHQIEMPDVPEPESLKSEQEIREEILAELKMNKEDMPMFIKQREIEMRPVEHQNYFKPERMPPYKNTWIKTDGSIPKDQVIQQAFLLYISDMGLLGAANNSVGVNFLTKNLQNASLDHAMWFHRKLDLDGWFLYSIDSPVTRNARGFSRGSIFSRDGKLIASCTQEGLIRLWEN
;
A
#
# COMPACT_ATOMS: atom_id res chain seq x y z
N MET A 1 1.48 5.48 8.42
CA MET A 1 0.44 4.42 8.60
C MET A 1 0.89 3.32 9.56
N ALA A 2 1.89 2.49 9.28
CA ALA A 2 2.29 1.37 10.15
C ALA A 2 2.54 1.77 11.61
N GLN A 3 3.28 2.85 11.84
CA GLN A 3 3.57 3.35 13.18
C GLN A 3 2.32 3.81 13.95
N THR A 4 1.31 4.41 13.29
CA THR A 4 0.05 4.78 13.93
C THR A 4 -0.77 3.56 14.36
N LEU A 5 -0.76 2.49 13.54
CA LEU A 5 -1.39 1.22 13.91
C LEU A 5 -0.72 0.61 15.16
N ILE A 6 0.62 0.58 15.20
CA ILE A 6 1.38 0.09 16.35
C ILE A 6 1.09 0.95 17.60
N ALA A 7 1.02 2.28 17.45
CA ALA A 7 0.69 3.18 18.56
C ALA A 7 -0.71 2.89 19.13
N ALA A 8 -1.70 2.65 18.28
CA ALA A 8 -3.04 2.28 18.70
C ALA A 8 -3.06 0.93 19.43
N TYR A 9 -2.33 -0.07 18.92
CA TYR A 9 -2.23 -1.39 19.56
C TYR A 9 -1.69 -1.35 21.00
N LYS A 10 -0.81 -0.39 21.33
CA LYS A 10 -0.32 -0.20 22.70
C LYS A 10 -1.39 0.21 23.70
N THR A 11 -2.60 0.54 23.25
CA THR A 11 -3.69 1.06 24.10
C THR A 11 -4.90 0.13 24.16
N ILE A 12 -4.83 -1.06 23.57
CA ILE A 12 -5.95 -2.03 23.52
C ILE A 12 -5.58 -3.36 24.15
N ASP A 13 -6.62 -4.17 24.48
CA ASP A 13 -6.45 -5.55 24.93
C ASP A 13 -5.88 -6.41 23.79
N VAL A 14 -4.92 -7.28 24.11
CA VAL A 14 -4.25 -8.23 23.19
C VAL A 14 -5.19 -9.21 22.47
N LYS A 15 -6.45 -9.33 22.94
CA LYS A 15 -7.47 -10.17 22.30
C LYS A 15 -8.17 -9.49 21.11
N HIS A 16 -7.95 -8.19 20.90
CA HIS A 16 -8.53 -7.43 19.79
C HIS A 16 -7.51 -7.26 18.68
N PHE A 17 -7.96 -7.39 17.43
CA PHE A 17 -7.14 -7.22 16.22
C PHE A 17 -7.76 -6.17 15.33
N ALA A 18 -6.95 -5.33 14.71
CA ALA A 18 -7.44 -4.35 13.76
C ALA A 18 -8.17 -5.08 12.61
N HIS A 19 -9.40 -4.64 12.33
CA HIS A 19 -10.15 -5.12 11.17
C HIS A 19 -10.37 -4.01 10.14
N SER A 20 -10.32 -2.73 10.54
CA SER A 20 -10.39 -1.61 9.60
C SER A 20 -9.53 -0.43 10.05
N TYR A 21 -8.98 0.26 9.05
CA TYR A 21 -8.09 1.40 9.19
C TYR A 21 -8.47 2.44 8.14
N HIS A 22 -8.66 3.71 8.53
CA HIS A 22 -9.01 4.82 7.63
C HIS A 22 -8.16 6.03 7.96
N SER A 23 -7.55 6.67 6.98
CA SER A 23 -6.58 7.74 7.22
C SER A 23 -6.57 8.81 6.15
N TYR A 24 -6.03 9.99 6.50
CA TYR A 24 -5.73 11.09 5.61
C TYR A 24 -4.28 11.55 5.77
N PHE A 25 -3.63 11.78 4.65
CA PHE A 25 -2.33 12.46 4.58
C PHE A 25 -2.60 13.96 4.51
N LEU A 26 -2.22 14.69 5.56
CA LEU A 26 -2.61 16.10 5.72
C LEU A 26 -1.53 17.07 5.23
N ARG A 27 -0.27 16.74 5.53
CA ARG A 27 0.90 17.58 5.20
C ARG A 27 2.11 16.69 4.93
N PRO A 28 3.09 17.17 4.13
CA PRO A 28 4.38 16.50 4.00
C PRO A 28 5.07 16.39 5.38
N GLY A 29 5.58 15.20 5.70
CA GLY A 29 6.43 15.01 6.87
C GLY A 29 7.89 15.37 6.55
N ASN A 30 8.62 15.87 7.56
CA ASN A 30 10.06 16.08 7.48
C ASN A 30 10.78 14.87 8.11
N MET A 31 11.67 14.24 7.36
CA MET A 31 12.41 13.04 7.82
C MET A 31 13.41 13.34 8.94
N ASP A 32 13.89 14.59 9.04
CA ASP A 32 14.85 15.02 10.06
C ASP A 32 14.19 15.41 11.39
N LYS A 33 12.86 15.37 11.46
CA LYS A 33 12.09 15.74 12.65
C LYS A 33 11.40 14.52 13.26
N SER A 34 11.35 14.46 14.58
CA SER A 34 10.61 13.44 15.30
C SER A 34 9.11 13.56 15.09
N ILE A 35 8.42 12.42 15.11
CA ILE A 35 6.96 12.34 15.04
C ILE A 35 6.42 11.93 16.41
N THR A 36 5.48 12.72 16.94
CA THR A 36 4.71 12.36 18.14
C THR A 36 3.37 11.75 17.72
N PHE A 37 3.04 10.59 18.28
CA PHE A 37 1.75 9.94 18.06
C PHE A 37 0.85 10.13 19.27
N THR A 38 -0.31 10.80 19.09
CA THR A 38 -1.36 10.88 20.11
C THR A 38 -2.46 9.89 19.79
N VAL A 39 -2.93 9.16 20.81
CA VAL A 39 -3.96 8.12 20.64
C VAL A 39 -5.17 8.47 21.53
N ASP A 40 -6.29 8.76 20.88
CA ASP A 40 -7.56 9.00 21.54
C ASP A 40 -8.34 7.68 21.66
N ARG A 41 -8.75 7.32 22.88
CA ARG A 41 -9.56 6.12 23.16
C ARG A 41 -11.04 6.47 22.96
N ILE A 42 -11.50 6.32 21.70
CA ILE A 42 -12.87 6.73 21.31
C ILE A 42 -13.91 5.79 21.93
N ARG A 43 -13.64 4.48 21.93
CA ARG A 43 -14.56 3.47 22.48
C ARG A 43 -13.79 2.23 22.94
N ASP A 44 -14.17 1.72 24.12
CA ASP A 44 -13.80 0.40 24.61
C ASP A 44 -15.08 -0.42 24.80
N GLY A 45 -15.32 -1.39 23.90
CA GLY A 45 -16.47 -2.28 23.93
C GLY A 45 -16.05 -3.74 24.10
N LYS A 46 -17.04 -4.60 24.38
CA LYS A 46 -16.78 -6.05 24.59
C LYS A 46 -16.27 -6.75 23.32
N SER A 47 -16.85 -6.43 22.15
CA SER A 47 -16.48 -7.03 20.86
C SER A 47 -15.66 -6.09 19.99
N PHE A 48 -15.95 -4.78 20.02
CA PHE A 48 -15.29 -3.76 19.19
C PHE A 48 -14.69 -2.65 20.05
N THR A 49 -13.51 -2.20 19.64
CA THR A 49 -12.77 -1.09 20.25
C THR A 49 -12.33 -0.13 19.15
N THR A 50 -12.41 1.19 19.40
CA THR A 50 -12.04 2.20 18.38
C THR A 50 -10.98 3.15 18.94
N ARG A 51 -9.99 3.47 18.13
CA ARG A 51 -8.93 4.44 18.39
C ARG A 51 -8.84 5.46 17.27
N SER A 52 -8.57 6.71 17.63
CA SER A 52 -8.13 7.73 16.68
C SER A 52 -6.68 8.08 16.98
N VAL A 53 -5.85 8.18 15.95
CA VAL A 53 -4.43 8.49 16.10
C VAL A 53 -4.07 9.68 15.23
N LYS A 54 -3.31 10.63 15.79
CA LYS A 54 -2.70 11.74 15.04
C LYS A 54 -1.19 11.59 15.10
N ALA A 55 -0.54 11.76 13.95
CA ALA A 55 0.91 11.95 13.88
C ALA A 55 1.20 13.45 13.78
N ILE A 56 2.01 13.97 14.70
CA ILE A 56 2.26 15.38 14.88
C ILE A 56 3.76 15.66 14.75
N GLN A 57 4.11 16.65 13.98
CA GLN A 57 5.45 17.25 13.92
C GLN A 57 5.36 18.74 14.21
N GLU A 58 6.23 19.24 15.08
CA GLU A 58 6.35 20.68 15.41
C GLU A 58 4.98 21.32 15.78
N GLY A 59 4.11 20.56 16.44
CA GLY A 59 2.76 21.02 16.85
C GLY A 59 1.68 20.86 15.77
N GLU A 60 2.03 20.53 14.54
CA GLU A 60 1.12 20.38 13.42
C GLU A 60 0.80 18.91 13.12
N ALA A 61 -0.48 18.58 12.93
CA ALA A 61 -0.88 17.26 12.49
C ALA A 61 -0.50 17.06 11.02
N ILE A 62 0.38 16.10 10.73
CA ILE A 62 0.78 15.72 9.37
C ILE A 62 -0.03 14.54 8.83
N PHE A 63 -0.64 13.77 9.72
CA PHE A 63 -1.43 12.58 9.38
C PHE A 63 -2.42 12.26 10.50
N ASN A 64 -3.60 11.72 10.14
CA ASN A 64 -4.55 11.19 11.10
C ASN A 64 -5.19 9.90 10.62
N CYS A 65 -5.64 9.06 11.57
CA CYS A 65 -6.40 7.87 11.24
C CYS A 65 -7.40 7.48 12.32
N SER A 66 -8.40 6.71 11.91
CA SER A 66 -9.33 6.00 12.78
C SER A 66 -9.19 4.50 12.56
N ILE A 67 -9.12 3.72 13.65
CA ILE A 67 -8.85 2.29 13.60
C ILE A 67 -9.90 1.57 14.44
N SER A 68 -10.54 0.56 13.87
CA SER A 68 -11.45 -0.31 14.58
C SER A 68 -10.85 -1.69 14.77
N PHE A 69 -11.00 -2.21 15.99
CA PHE A 69 -10.48 -3.50 16.44
C PHE A 69 -11.64 -4.39 16.85
N GLN A 70 -11.52 -5.70 16.58
CA GLN A 70 -12.53 -6.70 16.91
C GLN A 70 -11.87 -7.92 17.55
N LYS A 71 -12.58 -8.57 18.47
CA LYS A 71 -12.27 -9.95 18.88
C LYS A 71 -12.59 -10.89 17.72
N ARG A 72 -11.77 -11.94 17.58
CA ARG A 72 -12.04 -12.96 16.56
C ARG A 72 -13.32 -13.74 16.91
N GLU A 73 -14.20 -13.84 15.95
CA GLU A 73 -15.48 -14.55 16.05
C GLU A 73 -15.65 -15.46 14.83
N LYS A 74 -16.37 -16.57 15.01
CA LYS A 74 -16.82 -17.40 13.89
C LYS A 74 -18.06 -16.76 13.28
N GLY A 75 -18.18 -16.79 11.97
CA GLY A 75 -19.31 -16.21 11.25
C GLY A 75 -19.53 -16.86 9.89
N LEU A 76 -20.45 -16.30 9.10
CA LEU A 76 -20.64 -16.68 7.70
C LEU A 76 -19.45 -16.17 6.88
N GLU A 77 -19.05 -16.94 5.86
CA GLU A 77 -17.89 -16.63 5.03
C GLU A 77 -18.26 -16.55 3.55
N HIS A 78 -17.69 -15.54 2.90
CA HIS A 78 -17.69 -15.35 1.45
C HIS A 78 -16.45 -14.54 1.07
N GLN A 79 -15.91 -14.78 -0.10
CA GLN A 79 -14.88 -13.93 -0.72
C GLN A 79 -15.02 -13.98 -2.24
N ILE A 80 -14.44 -12.99 -2.92
CA ILE A 80 -14.25 -13.03 -4.37
C ILE A 80 -13.11 -13.99 -4.72
N GLU A 81 -13.10 -14.48 -5.95
CA GLU A 81 -12.00 -15.29 -6.48
C GLU A 81 -10.76 -14.43 -6.74
N MET A 82 -9.59 -15.02 -6.53
CA MET A 82 -8.31 -14.42 -6.91
C MET A 82 -8.22 -14.38 -8.44
N PRO A 83 -7.76 -13.26 -9.05
CA PRO A 83 -7.51 -13.22 -10.48
C PRO A 83 -6.56 -14.33 -10.95
N ASP A 84 -6.85 -14.92 -12.11
CA ASP A 84 -5.95 -15.86 -12.77
C ASP A 84 -4.80 -15.08 -13.42
N VAL A 85 -3.61 -15.21 -12.85
CA VAL A 85 -2.39 -14.53 -13.29
C VAL A 85 -1.22 -15.52 -13.30
N PRO A 86 -0.18 -15.29 -14.11
CA PRO A 86 1.02 -16.13 -14.10
C PRO A 86 1.65 -16.22 -12.71
N GLU A 87 2.19 -17.40 -12.39
CA GLU A 87 2.91 -17.64 -11.15
C GLU A 87 4.17 -16.75 -11.05
N PRO A 88 4.54 -16.30 -9.83
CA PRO A 88 5.63 -15.34 -9.65
C PRO A 88 6.98 -15.85 -10.18
N GLU A 89 7.23 -17.16 -10.13
CA GLU A 89 8.47 -17.76 -10.61
C GLU A 89 8.68 -17.61 -12.13
N SER A 90 7.60 -17.37 -12.89
CA SER A 90 7.66 -17.13 -14.34
C SER A 90 7.82 -15.66 -14.73
N LEU A 91 7.75 -14.75 -13.76
CA LEU A 91 7.81 -13.31 -13.98
C LEU A 91 9.17 -12.75 -13.60
N LYS A 92 9.59 -11.68 -14.29
CA LYS A 92 10.75 -10.88 -13.87
C LYS A 92 10.41 -10.03 -12.66
N SER A 93 11.38 -9.83 -11.79
CA SER A 93 11.26 -8.87 -10.72
C SER A 93 11.24 -7.42 -11.25
N GLU A 94 10.67 -6.51 -10.47
CA GLU A 94 10.69 -5.07 -10.80
C GLU A 94 12.14 -4.56 -10.93
N GLN A 95 13.06 -5.10 -10.17
CA GLN A 95 14.49 -4.81 -10.24
C GLN A 95 15.08 -5.20 -11.60
N GLU A 96 14.85 -6.44 -12.05
CA GLU A 96 15.32 -6.93 -13.34
C GLU A 96 14.74 -6.10 -14.50
N ILE A 97 13.44 -5.78 -14.45
CA ILE A 97 12.77 -4.94 -15.47
C ILE A 97 13.42 -3.55 -15.54
N ARG A 98 13.70 -2.93 -14.39
CA ARG A 98 14.34 -1.61 -14.35
C ARG A 98 15.77 -1.64 -14.88
N GLU A 99 16.53 -2.68 -14.57
CA GLU A 99 17.89 -2.87 -15.06
C GLU A 99 17.91 -3.07 -16.57
N GLU A 100 17.00 -3.85 -17.12
CA GLU A 100 16.85 -4.04 -18.57
C GLU A 100 16.52 -2.74 -19.28
N ILE A 101 15.57 -1.95 -18.76
CA ILE A 101 15.21 -0.65 -19.34
C ILE A 101 16.41 0.30 -19.36
N LEU A 102 17.21 0.38 -18.28
CA LEU A 102 18.43 1.20 -18.29
C LEU A 102 19.46 0.71 -19.31
N ALA A 103 19.64 -0.59 -19.43
CA ALA A 103 20.57 -1.18 -20.42
C ALA A 103 20.13 -0.85 -21.86
N GLU A 104 18.85 -0.97 -22.17
CA GLU A 104 18.28 -0.59 -23.48
C GLU A 104 18.49 0.89 -23.81
N LEU A 105 18.34 1.76 -22.81
CA LEU A 105 18.53 3.21 -22.95
C LEU A 105 20.00 3.64 -22.89
N LYS A 106 20.93 2.69 -22.64
CA LYS A 106 22.37 2.96 -22.43
C LYS A 106 22.64 3.96 -21.30
N MET A 107 21.84 3.91 -20.25
CA MET A 107 21.97 4.76 -19.04
C MET A 107 22.75 4.01 -17.96
N ASN A 108 23.61 4.71 -17.22
CA ASN A 108 24.32 4.11 -16.10
C ASN A 108 23.43 3.99 -14.86
N LYS A 109 23.61 2.92 -14.09
CA LYS A 109 22.87 2.71 -12.83
C LYS A 109 23.17 3.81 -11.79
N GLU A 110 24.39 4.31 -11.79
CA GLU A 110 24.84 5.38 -10.89
C GLU A 110 24.13 6.72 -11.13
N ASP A 111 23.66 6.97 -12.36
CA ASP A 111 22.93 8.18 -12.72
C ASP A 111 21.46 8.16 -12.23
N MET A 112 20.96 6.96 -11.85
CA MET A 112 19.56 6.73 -11.46
C MET A 112 19.43 5.94 -10.15
N PRO A 113 20.10 6.33 -9.05
CA PRO A 113 20.18 5.52 -7.84
C PRO A 113 18.82 5.26 -7.20
N MET A 114 17.90 6.23 -7.26
CA MET A 114 16.54 6.05 -6.73
C MET A 114 15.69 5.07 -7.56
N PHE A 115 15.96 4.97 -8.85
CA PHE A 115 15.28 4.04 -9.76
C PHE A 115 15.73 2.60 -9.54
N ILE A 116 17.02 2.39 -9.24
CA ILE A 116 17.64 1.07 -9.05
C ILE A 116 17.72 0.64 -7.57
N LYS A 117 17.31 1.51 -6.65
CA LYS A 117 17.41 1.21 -5.21
C LYS A 117 16.75 -0.13 -4.90
N GLN A 118 17.57 -1.10 -4.47
CA GLN A 118 17.09 -2.40 -3.98
C GLN A 118 16.18 -2.19 -2.76
N ARG A 119 15.09 -2.91 -2.73
CA ARG A 119 14.13 -2.91 -1.62
C ARG A 119 14.21 -4.25 -0.89
N GLU A 120 13.90 -4.24 0.38
CA GLU A 120 13.73 -5.45 1.21
C GLU A 120 12.44 -6.24 0.86
N ILE A 121 11.80 -5.87 -0.24
CA ILE A 121 10.55 -6.44 -0.74
C ILE A 121 10.76 -6.73 -2.22
N GLU A 122 10.64 -7.99 -2.61
CA GLU A 122 10.63 -8.40 -3.99
C GLU A 122 9.23 -8.20 -4.56
N MET A 123 9.15 -7.53 -5.70
CA MET A 123 7.92 -7.28 -6.45
C MET A 123 8.06 -7.81 -7.87
N ARG A 124 7.08 -8.59 -8.31
CA ARG A 124 7.00 -9.12 -9.68
C ARG A 124 5.69 -8.69 -10.33
N PRO A 125 5.69 -7.59 -11.09
CA PRO A 125 4.50 -7.10 -11.76
C PRO A 125 4.11 -8.04 -12.90
N VAL A 126 2.81 -8.32 -13.02
CA VAL A 126 2.24 -9.04 -14.17
C VAL A 126 2.18 -8.08 -15.36
N GLU A 127 1.62 -6.89 -15.13
CA GLU A 127 1.59 -5.81 -16.11
C GLU A 127 2.65 -4.78 -15.74
N HIS A 128 3.50 -4.41 -16.69
CA HIS A 128 4.50 -3.37 -16.51
C HIS A 128 4.52 -2.41 -17.70
N GLN A 129 4.77 -1.14 -17.41
CA GLN A 129 4.92 -0.10 -18.43
C GLN A 129 6.39 0.30 -18.60
N ASN A 130 6.70 0.85 -19.76
CA ASN A 130 7.97 1.53 -19.95
C ASN A 130 7.96 2.86 -19.16
N TYR A 131 8.80 2.96 -18.13
CA TYR A 131 8.84 4.14 -17.25
C TYR A 131 9.25 5.42 -17.96
N PHE A 132 10.05 5.34 -19.05
CA PHE A 132 10.54 6.49 -19.81
C PHE A 132 9.62 6.88 -20.98
N LYS A 133 8.70 5.98 -21.36
CA LYS A 133 7.68 6.23 -22.37
C LYS A 133 6.33 5.71 -21.85
N PRO A 134 5.75 6.41 -20.84
CA PRO A 134 4.48 5.96 -20.30
C PRO A 134 3.37 6.07 -21.34
N GLU A 135 2.64 4.98 -21.53
CA GLU A 135 1.47 4.90 -22.39
C GLU A 135 0.23 4.56 -21.57
N ARG A 136 -0.94 4.83 -22.12
CA ARG A 136 -2.20 4.42 -21.49
C ARG A 136 -2.29 2.89 -21.49
N MET A 137 -2.56 2.34 -20.31
CA MET A 137 -2.76 0.92 -20.08
C MET A 137 -4.13 0.68 -19.45
N PRO A 138 -4.61 -0.57 -19.42
CA PRO A 138 -5.80 -0.91 -18.67
C PRO A 138 -5.75 -0.44 -17.21
N PRO A 139 -6.88 -0.06 -16.60
CA PRO A 139 -6.94 0.51 -15.26
C PRO A 139 -6.82 -0.57 -14.15
N TYR A 140 -5.95 -1.52 -14.33
CA TYR A 140 -5.64 -2.55 -13.34
C TYR A 140 -4.15 -2.86 -13.31
N LYS A 141 -3.70 -3.41 -12.21
CA LYS A 141 -2.31 -3.84 -12.00
C LYS A 141 -2.29 -4.99 -11.00
N ASN A 142 -1.64 -6.08 -11.39
CA ASN A 142 -1.39 -7.22 -10.54
C ASN A 142 0.11 -7.32 -10.23
N THR A 143 0.44 -7.53 -8.98
CA THR A 143 1.84 -7.62 -8.56
C THR A 143 1.97 -8.69 -7.49
N TRP A 144 2.81 -9.68 -7.72
CA TRP A 144 3.25 -10.59 -6.69
C TRP A 144 4.28 -9.89 -5.80
N ILE A 145 4.11 -10.06 -4.50
CA ILE A 145 4.97 -9.44 -3.50
C ILE A 145 5.46 -10.51 -2.55
N LYS A 146 6.75 -10.44 -2.22
CA LYS A 146 7.40 -11.30 -1.24
C LYS A 146 8.41 -10.47 -0.44
N THR A 147 8.54 -10.75 0.84
CA THR A 147 9.59 -10.15 1.66
C THR A 147 10.91 -10.88 1.49
N ASP A 148 12.00 -10.15 1.50
CA ASP A 148 13.33 -10.72 1.65
C ASP A 148 13.55 -11.02 3.13
N GLY A 149 13.56 -12.31 3.49
CA GLY A 149 13.58 -12.78 4.86
C GLY A 149 12.21 -13.02 5.50
N SER A 150 12.21 -13.44 6.76
CA SER A 150 10.99 -13.77 7.52
C SER A 150 10.48 -12.58 8.32
N ILE A 151 9.17 -12.35 8.26
CA ILE A 151 8.49 -11.39 9.13
C ILE A 151 8.11 -12.08 10.44
N PRO A 152 8.30 -11.44 11.61
CA PRO A 152 7.82 -11.97 12.88
C PRO A 152 6.35 -12.39 12.80
N LYS A 153 6.01 -13.56 13.39
CA LYS A 153 4.62 -14.08 13.36
C LYS A 153 3.64 -13.31 14.25
N ASP A 154 4.12 -12.28 14.96
CA ASP A 154 3.27 -11.36 15.70
C ASP A 154 2.30 -10.63 14.77
N GLN A 155 0.99 -10.70 15.09
CA GLN A 155 -0.05 -10.16 14.21
C GLN A 155 -0.03 -8.63 14.13
N VAL A 156 0.46 -7.95 15.14
CA VAL A 156 0.60 -6.48 15.11
C VAL A 156 1.64 -6.09 14.08
N ILE A 157 2.77 -6.80 14.07
CA ILE A 157 3.86 -6.59 13.10
C ILE A 157 3.39 -6.97 11.69
N GLN A 158 2.74 -8.12 11.53
CA GLN A 158 2.19 -8.56 10.25
C GLN A 158 1.20 -7.55 9.66
N GLN A 159 0.27 -7.04 10.46
CA GLN A 159 -0.70 -6.02 10.01
C GLN A 159 -0.05 -4.68 9.71
N ALA A 160 0.89 -4.22 10.54
CA ALA A 160 1.62 -2.98 10.32
C ALA A 160 2.46 -3.05 9.03
N PHE A 161 3.07 -4.20 8.77
CA PHE A 161 3.84 -4.43 7.56
C PHE A 161 2.94 -4.47 6.31
N LEU A 162 1.83 -5.20 6.36
CA LEU A 162 0.89 -5.24 5.23
C LEU A 162 0.29 -3.86 4.93
N LEU A 163 -0.03 -3.07 5.98
CA LEU A 163 -0.49 -1.69 5.85
C LEU A 163 0.57 -0.77 5.22
N TYR A 164 1.86 -1.00 5.51
CA TYR A 164 2.96 -0.29 4.84
C TYR A 164 3.05 -0.65 3.36
N ILE A 165 2.98 -1.94 3.03
CA ILE A 165 3.06 -2.42 1.64
C ILE A 165 1.84 -1.97 0.82
N SER A 166 0.65 -1.92 1.41
CA SER A 166 -0.60 -1.60 0.69
C SER A 166 -0.61 -0.21 0.04
N ASP A 167 0.22 0.73 0.51
CA ASP A 167 0.42 2.04 -0.14
C ASP A 167 1.34 1.97 -1.37
N MET A 168 2.16 0.91 -1.46
CA MET A 168 3.13 0.78 -2.54
C MET A 168 2.44 0.49 -3.87
N GLY A 169 2.43 1.48 -4.74
CA GLY A 169 1.92 1.34 -6.10
C GLY A 169 0.40 1.30 -6.23
N LEU A 170 -0.36 1.59 -5.17
CA LEU A 170 -1.84 1.57 -5.21
C LEU A 170 -2.40 2.59 -6.22
N LEU A 171 -1.81 3.78 -6.35
CA LEU A 171 -2.16 4.73 -7.41
C LEU A 171 -1.67 4.34 -8.81
N GLY A 172 -0.89 3.26 -8.91
CA GLY A 172 -0.31 2.82 -10.20
C GLY A 172 -1.37 2.50 -11.25
N ALA A 173 -2.49 1.86 -10.88
CA ALA A 173 -3.57 1.56 -11.81
C ALA A 173 -4.26 2.84 -12.33
N ALA A 174 -4.45 3.85 -11.47
CA ALA A 174 -4.98 5.16 -11.86
C ALA A 174 -4.01 5.90 -12.79
N ASN A 175 -2.71 5.89 -12.48
CA ASN A 175 -1.67 6.49 -13.31
C ASN A 175 -1.57 5.82 -14.68
N ASN A 176 -1.61 4.48 -14.72
CA ASN A 176 -1.57 3.69 -15.95
C ASN A 176 -2.72 4.05 -16.89
N SER A 177 -3.94 4.23 -16.35
CA SER A 177 -5.13 4.53 -17.16
C SER A 177 -5.05 5.86 -17.92
N VAL A 178 -4.24 6.80 -17.44
CA VAL A 178 -4.03 8.12 -18.04
C VAL A 178 -2.64 8.28 -18.68
N GLY A 179 -1.80 7.24 -18.67
CA GLY A 179 -0.50 7.22 -19.33
C GLY A 179 0.56 8.11 -18.65
N VAL A 180 0.59 8.12 -17.32
CA VAL A 180 1.60 8.84 -16.54
C VAL A 180 2.28 7.92 -15.53
N ASN A 181 3.45 8.33 -15.03
CA ASN A 181 4.15 7.68 -13.93
C ASN A 181 5.02 8.69 -13.16
N PHE A 182 5.75 8.22 -12.15
CA PHE A 182 6.58 9.07 -11.29
C PHE A 182 7.75 9.77 -12.00
N LEU A 183 8.11 9.39 -13.24
CA LEU A 183 9.10 10.09 -14.09
C LEU A 183 8.45 11.13 -15.01
N THR A 184 7.12 11.22 -15.06
CA THR A 184 6.43 12.19 -15.90
C THR A 184 6.72 13.60 -15.40
N LYS A 185 7.27 14.45 -16.30
CA LYS A 185 7.57 15.84 -15.97
C LYS A 185 6.29 16.61 -15.61
N ASN A 186 6.42 17.54 -14.68
CA ASN A 186 5.33 18.39 -14.18
C ASN A 186 4.14 17.63 -13.55
N LEU A 187 4.30 16.33 -13.24
CA LEU A 187 3.30 15.57 -12.53
C LEU A 187 3.46 15.76 -11.01
N GLN A 188 2.41 16.24 -10.36
CA GLN A 188 2.26 16.17 -8.92
C GLN A 188 1.41 14.95 -8.58
N ASN A 189 2.02 13.96 -7.93
CA ASN A 189 1.37 12.71 -7.53
C ASN A 189 1.57 12.50 -6.03
N ALA A 190 0.48 12.39 -5.28
CA ALA A 190 0.52 12.23 -3.83
C ALA A 190 -0.74 11.53 -3.31
N SER A 191 -0.59 10.65 -2.33
CA SER A 191 -1.71 10.04 -1.62
C SER A 191 -2.47 11.10 -0.82
N LEU A 192 -3.80 11.06 -0.85
CA LEU A 192 -4.69 11.95 -0.08
C LEU A 192 -5.27 11.22 1.12
N ASP A 193 -5.73 10.01 0.92
CA ASP A 193 -6.25 9.12 1.95
C ASP A 193 -5.72 7.70 1.78
N HIS A 194 -6.01 6.82 2.72
CA HIS A 194 -5.83 5.39 2.59
C HIS A 194 -6.76 4.68 3.58
N ALA A 195 -7.50 3.69 3.08
CA ALA A 195 -8.30 2.80 3.93
C ALA A 195 -7.92 1.35 3.69
N MET A 196 -7.97 0.54 4.76
CA MET A 196 -7.64 -0.88 4.69
C MET A 196 -8.51 -1.72 5.63
N TRP A 197 -8.90 -2.91 5.17
CA TRP A 197 -9.64 -3.91 5.94
C TRP A 197 -8.86 -5.21 5.99
N PHE A 198 -8.63 -5.73 7.19
CA PHE A 198 -7.97 -7.01 7.42
C PHE A 198 -9.03 -8.09 7.63
N HIS A 199 -9.07 -9.07 6.74
CA HIS A 199 -10.13 -10.09 6.72
C HIS A 199 -9.75 -11.36 7.46
N ARG A 200 -8.44 -11.68 7.50
CA ARG A 200 -7.94 -12.95 8.06
C ARG A 200 -6.73 -12.74 8.96
N LYS A 201 -6.39 -13.78 9.73
CA LYS A 201 -5.07 -13.84 10.36
C LYS A 201 -4.01 -13.83 9.27
N LEU A 202 -3.02 -12.95 9.40
CA LEU A 202 -1.96 -12.81 8.41
C LEU A 202 -0.86 -13.84 8.65
N ASP A 203 -0.36 -14.38 7.55
CA ASP A 203 0.91 -15.07 7.41
C ASP A 203 1.52 -14.60 6.10
N LEU A 204 2.46 -13.67 6.19
CA LEU A 204 3.08 -13.02 5.04
C LEU A 204 4.41 -13.69 4.64
N ASP A 205 4.66 -14.91 5.11
CA ASP A 205 5.77 -15.70 4.59
C ASP A 205 5.45 -16.16 3.16
N GLY A 206 6.38 -15.90 2.25
CA GLY A 206 6.23 -16.25 0.85
C GLY A 206 5.48 -15.22 0.01
N TRP A 207 5.00 -15.67 -1.15
CA TRP A 207 4.32 -14.81 -2.11
C TRP A 207 2.87 -14.52 -1.74
N PHE A 208 2.44 -13.28 -1.94
CA PHE A 208 1.03 -12.88 -1.97
C PHE A 208 0.77 -11.97 -3.16
N LEU A 209 -0.45 -12.05 -3.73
CA LEU A 209 -0.86 -11.26 -4.88
C LEU A 209 -1.53 -9.97 -4.43
N TYR A 210 -1.07 -8.84 -4.92
CA TYR A 210 -1.73 -7.55 -4.79
C TYR A 210 -2.37 -7.17 -6.13
N SER A 211 -3.68 -7.32 -6.21
CA SER A 211 -4.51 -6.99 -7.36
C SER A 211 -5.17 -5.63 -7.14
N ILE A 212 -4.90 -4.68 -8.03
CA ILE A 212 -5.34 -3.29 -7.95
C ILE A 212 -6.17 -2.97 -9.17
N ASP A 213 -7.28 -2.25 -9.00
CA ASP A 213 -8.04 -1.62 -10.08
C ASP A 213 -8.31 -0.13 -9.79
N SER A 214 -8.55 0.64 -10.84
CA SER A 214 -8.91 2.06 -10.73
C SER A 214 -10.17 2.35 -11.52
N PRO A 215 -11.31 2.54 -10.85
CA PRO A 215 -12.58 2.82 -11.54
C PRO A 215 -12.64 4.22 -12.16
N VAL A 216 -11.86 5.19 -11.65
CA VAL A 216 -11.94 6.58 -12.13
C VAL A 216 -10.68 7.38 -11.86
N THR A 217 -10.29 8.21 -12.84
CA THR A 217 -9.37 9.34 -12.70
C THR A 217 -10.07 10.58 -13.21
N ARG A 218 -10.33 11.58 -12.33
CA ARG A 218 -11.04 12.81 -12.66
C ARG A 218 -10.71 13.94 -11.67
N ASN A 219 -10.83 15.20 -12.10
CA ASN A 219 -10.59 16.39 -11.27
C ASN A 219 -9.20 16.35 -10.60
N ALA A 220 -8.17 16.00 -11.34
CA ALA A 220 -6.79 15.81 -10.87
C ALA A 220 -6.66 14.80 -9.72
N ARG A 221 -7.58 13.84 -9.58
CA ARG A 221 -7.51 12.74 -8.61
C ARG A 221 -7.74 11.41 -9.30
N GLY A 222 -7.06 10.38 -8.79
CA GLY A 222 -7.29 8.98 -9.15
C GLY A 222 -7.74 8.20 -7.93
N PHE A 223 -8.77 7.37 -8.09
CA PHE A 223 -9.21 6.45 -7.06
C PHE A 223 -8.82 5.03 -7.44
N SER A 224 -8.25 4.29 -6.51
CA SER A 224 -7.84 2.90 -6.69
C SER A 224 -8.36 2.01 -5.56
N ARG A 225 -8.60 0.74 -5.89
CA ARG A 225 -8.96 -0.32 -4.96
C ARG A 225 -7.94 -1.45 -5.06
N GLY A 226 -7.62 -2.07 -3.94
CA GLY A 226 -6.70 -3.18 -3.89
C GLY A 226 -7.27 -4.37 -3.14
N SER A 227 -7.08 -5.55 -3.69
CA SER A 227 -7.38 -6.84 -3.07
C SER A 227 -6.08 -7.60 -2.89
N ILE A 228 -5.78 -8.05 -1.67
CA ILE A 228 -4.55 -8.76 -1.36
C ILE A 228 -4.90 -10.21 -1.05
N PHE A 229 -4.34 -11.13 -1.84
CA PHE A 229 -4.59 -12.56 -1.71
C PHE A 229 -3.31 -13.28 -1.28
N SER A 230 -3.44 -14.25 -0.38
CA SER A 230 -2.38 -15.24 -0.18
C SER A 230 -2.21 -16.09 -1.44
N ARG A 231 -1.06 -16.75 -1.59
CA ARG A 231 -0.77 -17.57 -2.79
C ARG A 231 -1.81 -18.69 -3.02
N ASP A 232 -2.43 -19.19 -1.98
CA ASP A 232 -3.51 -20.19 -2.05
C ASP A 232 -4.90 -19.59 -2.34
N GLY A 233 -4.96 -18.31 -2.76
CA GLY A 233 -6.19 -17.65 -3.22
C GLY A 233 -7.10 -17.10 -2.13
N LYS A 234 -6.67 -17.04 -0.86
CA LYS A 234 -7.46 -16.46 0.22
C LYS A 234 -7.34 -14.95 0.24
N LEU A 235 -8.45 -14.21 0.19
CA LEU A 235 -8.47 -12.77 0.37
C LEU A 235 -8.11 -12.42 1.82
N ILE A 236 -6.91 -11.87 2.03
CA ILE A 236 -6.37 -11.55 3.35
C ILE A 236 -6.65 -10.12 3.77
N ALA A 237 -6.70 -9.20 2.80
CA ALA A 237 -7.02 -7.79 3.05
C ALA A 237 -7.57 -7.11 1.80
N SER A 238 -8.27 -5.99 2.01
CA SER A 238 -8.67 -5.06 0.94
C SER A 238 -8.26 -3.64 1.33
N CYS A 239 -7.97 -2.80 0.34
CA CYS A 239 -7.65 -1.40 0.58
C CYS A 239 -8.22 -0.49 -0.52
N THR A 240 -8.30 0.80 -0.22
CA THR A 240 -8.67 1.86 -1.17
C THR A 240 -7.84 3.09 -0.93
N GLN A 241 -7.64 3.89 -1.97
CA GLN A 241 -6.91 5.14 -1.89
C GLN A 241 -7.37 6.12 -2.96
N GLU A 242 -7.61 7.37 -2.57
CA GLU A 242 -7.63 8.49 -3.50
C GLU A 242 -6.28 9.19 -3.47
N GLY A 243 -5.77 9.58 -4.62
CA GLY A 243 -4.53 10.34 -4.73
C GLY A 243 -4.63 11.48 -5.73
N LEU A 244 -3.82 12.50 -5.51
CA LEU A 244 -3.63 13.60 -6.44
C LEU A 244 -2.85 13.08 -7.66
N ILE A 245 -3.37 13.34 -8.85
CA ILE A 245 -2.72 13.11 -10.14
C ILE A 245 -2.89 14.40 -10.92
N ARG A 246 -2.05 15.39 -10.65
CA ARG A 246 -2.13 16.71 -11.26
C ARG A 246 -0.97 16.94 -12.20
N LEU A 247 -1.28 17.16 -13.47
CA LEU A 247 -0.31 17.59 -14.47
C LEU A 247 -0.38 19.12 -14.56
N TRP A 248 0.74 19.79 -14.30
CA TRP A 248 0.84 21.24 -14.45
C TRP A 248 1.11 21.57 -15.91
N GLU A 249 0.32 22.51 -16.46
CA GLU A 249 0.61 23.12 -17.75
C GLU A 249 1.86 24.01 -17.64
N ASN A 250 2.71 23.99 -18.68
CA ASN A 250 3.91 24.84 -18.74
C ASN A 250 3.54 26.30 -18.99
#